data_5a754113c89af6b160f7ae380b0add46
#
_entry.id   5a754113c89af6b160f7ae380b0add46
#
_cell.length_a   1.000
_cell.length_b   1.000
_cell.length_c   1.000
_cell.angle_alpha   90.00
_cell.angle_beta   90.00
_cell.angle_gamma   90.00
#
_symmetry.space_group_name_H-M   'P 1'
#
loop_
_entity.id
_entity.type
_entity.pdbx_description
1 polymer ?
#
loop_
_entity_poly.entity_id
_entity_poly.type
_entity_poly.pdbx_seq_one_letter_code
_entity_poly.pdbx_strand_id
1 'polypeptide(L)'
;MWGNVMDMLIAILFWLHLTALAFGGAAAFGIPAVGSRIPGASAEARPLLFGAVHTLSNVGKAAMAVLIITGPLMVWLRFGGTGGLNHWFWVKMVLIVLMLIAIILAGRATDKAAAGDMAALPRANLAGAAASGCLVLVVLTAVLTFS
;
A
#
# COMPACT_ATOMS: atom_id res chain seq x y z
N MET A 1 -21.36 -28.48 8.97
CA MET A 1 -20.27 -28.75 8.01
C MET A 1 -19.95 -27.53 7.14
N TRP A 2 -20.92 -26.89 6.50
CA TRP A 2 -20.69 -25.67 5.68
C TRP A 2 -20.22 -24.45 6.51
N GLY A 3 -20.67 -24.29 7.76
CA GLY A 3 -20.20 -23.21 8.65
C GLY A 3 -18.70 -23.27 8.90
N ASN A 4 -18.14 -24.42 9.19
CA ASN A 4 -16.71 -24.60 9.48
C ASN A 4 -15.82 -24.30 8.25
N VAL A 5 -16.30 -24.61 7.02
CA VAL A 5 -15.57 -24.32 5.78
C VAL A 5 -15.57 -22.82 5.50
N MET A 6 -16.71 -22.14 5.71
CA MET A 6 -16.83 -20.70 5.51
C MET A 6 -15.96 -19.93 6.52
N ASP A 7 -15.97 -20.32 7.79
CA ASP A 7 -15.15 -19.71 8.85
C ASP A 7 -13.66 -19.87 8.55
N MET A 8 -13.25 -21.06 8.08
CA MET A 8 -11.87 -21.32 7.67
C MET A 8 -11.46 -20.46 6.48
N LEU A 9 -12.34 -20.30 5.47
CA LEU A 9 -12.08 -19.45 4.31
C LEU A 9 -11.89 -17.97 4.72
N ILE A 10 -12.77 -17.46 5.58
CA ILE A 10 -12.67 -16.09 6.10
C ILE A 10 -11.36 -15.91 6.90
N ALA A 11 -10.96 -16.90 7.71
CA ALA A 11 -9.71 -16.85 8.46
C ALA A 11 -8.47 -16.80 7.54
N ILE A 12 -8.46 -17.60 6.46
CA ILE A 12 -7.40 -17.59 5.45
C ILE A 12 -7.34 -16.24 4.74
N LEU A 13 -8.48 -15.70 4.32
CA LEU A 13 -8.54 -14.38 3.66
C LEU A 13 -8.05 -13.28 4.60
N PHE A 14 -8.42 -13.32 5.87
CA PHE A 14 -7.98 -12.37 6.88
C PHE A 14 -6.46 -12.47 7.10
N TRP A 15 -5.93 -13.68 7.20
CA TRP A 15 -4.47 -13.90 7.31
C TRP A 15 -3.73 -13.36 6.09
N LEU A 16 -4.20 -13.63 4.87
CA LEU A 16 -3.63 -13.10 3.64
C LEU A 16 -3.68 -11.56 3.61
N HIS A 17 -4.80 -10.98 4.04
CA HIS A 17 -4.99 -9.53 4.11
C HIS A 17 -4.01 -8.86 5.08
N LEU A 18 -3.85 -9.42 6.28
CA LEU A 18 -2.90 -8.91 7.28
C LEU A 18 -1.45 -9.08 6.82
N THR A 19 -1.11 -10.22 6.22
CA THR A 19 0.22 -10.46 5.66
C THR A 19 0.54 -9.45 4.55
N ALA A 20 -0.40 -9.24 3.62
CA ALA A 20 -0.25 -8.23 2.58
C ALA A 20 -0.14 -6.81 3.16
N LEU A 21 -0.90 -6.49 4.21
CA LEU A 21 -0.80 -5.21 4.91
C LEU A 21 0.60 -5.00 5.53
N ALA A 22 1.19 -6.03 6.12
CA ALA A 22 2.53 -5.96 6.68
C ALA A 22 3.60 -5.70 5.60
N PHE A 23 3.56 -6.43 4.49
CA PHE A 23 4.49 -6.22 3.36
C PHE A 23 4.26 -4.88 2.66
N GLY A 24 3.01 -4.48 2.46
CA GLY A 24 2.64 -3.18 1.90
C GLY A 24 3.10 -2.03 2.81
N GLY A 25 2.96 -2.17 4.12
CA GLY A 25 3.47 -1.23 5.11
C GLY A 25 4.99 -1.11 5.07
N ALA A 26 5.70 -2.24 5.04
CA ALA A 26 7.16 -2.24 4.92
C ALA A 26 7.63 -1.50 3.65
N ALA A 27 6.95 -1.72 2.51
CA ALA A 27 7.23 -1.00 1.27
C ALA A 27 6.90 0.49 1.38
N ALA A 28 5.74 0.85 1.96
CA ALA A 28 5.28 2.23 2.08
C ALA A 28 6.24 3.10 2.89
N PHE A 29 6.82 2.58 3.96
CA PHE A 29 7.80 3.30 4.79
C PHE A 29 9.23 3.10 4.30
N GLY A 30 9.57 1.95 3.75
CA GLY A 30 10.89 1.63 3.24
C GLY A 30 11.28 2.45 2.00
N ILE A 31 10.35 2.65 1.06
CA ILE A 31 10.62 3.41 -0.16
C ILE A 31 11.04 4.86 0.14
N PRO A 32 10.29 5.66 0.93
CA PRO A 32 10.73 7.01 1.29
C PRO A 32 12.03 7.02 2.09
N ALA A 33 12.22 6.06 2.99
CA ALA A 33 13.44 5.98 3.81
C ALA A 33 14.70 5.73 2.96
N VAL A 34 14.63 4.85 1.96
CA VAL A 34 15.74 4.61 1.02
C VAL A 34 15.85 5.78 0.03
N GLY A 35 14.73 6.26 -0.52
CA GLY A 35 14.67 7.36 -1.49
C GLY A 35 15.30 8.66 -0.97
N SER A 36 15.13 8.97 0.32
CA SER A 36 15.72 10.16 0.94
C SER A 36 17.26 10.13 0.99
N ARG A 37 17.88 8.97 0.85
CA ARG A 37 19.33 8.80 0.84
C ARG A 37 19.97 8.95 -0.54
N ILE A 38 19.17 8.85 -1.62
CA ILE A 38 19.67 8.89 -3.00
C ILE A 38 20.40 10.21 -3.33
N PRO A 39 19.93 11.41 -2.94
CA PRO A 39 20.60 12.66 -3.29
C PRO A 39 22.04 12.77 -2.77
N GLY A 40 22.29 12.25 -1.57
CA GLY A 40 23.61 12.27 -0.93
C GLY A 40 24.51 11.09 -1.28
N ALA A 41 24.01 10.14 -2.08
CA ALA A 41 24.75 8.92 -2.41
C ALA A 41 25.80 9.19 -3.52
N SER A 42 26.92 8.41 -3.44
CA SER A 42 27.91 8.39 -4.52
C SER A 42 27.32 7.86 -5.84
N ALA A 43 27.96 8.18 -6.96
CA ALA A 43 27.52 7.70 -8.28
C ALA A 43 27.42 6.15 -8.34
N GLU A 44 28.29 5.46 -7.64
CA GLU A 44 28.32 3.99 -7.58
C GLU A 44 27.18 3.43 -6.71
N ALA A 45 26.78 4.12 -5.63
CA ALA A 45 25.75 3.67 -4.71
C ALA A 45 24.32 3.93 -5.22
N ARG A 46 24.13 4.94 -6.09
CA ARG A 46 22.80 5.32 -6.61
C ARG A 46 22.08 4.17 -7.31
N PRO A 47 22.69 3.41 -8.22
CA PRO A 47 22.00 2.28 -8.86
C PRO A 47 21.52 1.22 -7.87
N LEU A 48 22.28 0.96 -6.81
CA LEU A 48 21.89 0.01 -5.76
C LEU A 48 20.67 0.51 -4.98
N LEU A 49 20.62 1.80 -4.64
CA LEU A 49 19.49 2.40 -3.94
C LEU A 49 18.23 2.42 -4.81
N PHE A 50 18.34 2.74 -6.10
CA PHE A 50 17.22 2.64 -7.04
C PHE A 50 16.74 1.20 -7.19
N GLY A 51 17.65 0.23 -7.24
CA GLY A 51 17.34 -1.20 -7.24
C GLY A 51 16.53 -1.62 -6.00
N ALA A 52 16.93 -1.16 -4.82
CA ALA A 52 16.20 -1.42 -3.58
C ALA A 52 14.80 -0.80 -3.60
N VAL A 53 14.67 0.46 -4.04
CA VAL A 53 13.37 1.13 -4.19
C VAL A 53 12.48 0.38 -5.18
N HIS A 54 13.04 -0.10 -6.30
CA HIS A 54 12.29 -0.86 -7.30
C HIS A 54 11.78 -2.19 -6.72
N THR A 55 12.62 -2.92 -5.99
CA THR A 55 12.24 -4.18 -5.33
C THR A 55 11.12 -3.94 -4.32
N LEU A 56 11.26 -2.95 -3.43
CA LEU A 56 10.21 -2.58 -2.47
C LEU A 56 8.93 -2.16 -3.18
N SER A 57 9.03 -1.42 -4.29
CA SER A 57 7.86 -1.02 -5.10
C SER A 57 7.10 -2.23 -5.65
N ASN A 58 7.81 -3.24 -6.14
CA ASN A 58 7.18 -4.47 -6.64
C ASN A 58 6.50 -5.26 -5.52
N VAL A 59 7.13 -5.36 -4.34
CA VAL A 59 6.52 -5.95 -3.15
C VAL A 59 5.26 -5.19 -2.75
N GLY A 60 5.32 -3.86 -2.72
CA GLY A 60 4.17 -3.00 -2.41
C GLY A 60 3.02 -3.16 -3.40
N LYS A 61 3.31 -3.25 -4.71
CA LYS A 61 2.30 -3.48 -5.76
C LYS A 61 1.63 -4.85 -5.60
N ALA A 62 2.41 -5.91 -5.34
CA ALA A 62 1.87 -7.25 -5.10
C ALA A 62 0.99 -7.28 -3.84
N ALA A 63 1.46 -6.68 -2.75
CA ALA A 63 0.69 -6.54 -1.52
C ALA A 63 -0.62 -5.78 -1.74
N MET A 64 -0.59 -4.68 -2.49
CA MET A 64 -1.77 -3.90 -2.85
C MET A 64 -2.79 -4.72 -3.66
N ALA A 65 -2.34 -5.50 -4.63
CA ALA A 65 -3.21 -6.39 -5.40
C ALA A 65 -3.94 -7.40 -4.49
N VAL A 66 -3.22 -8.01 -3.55
CA VAL A 66 -3.81 -8.93 -2.56
C VAL A 66 -4.82 -8.20 -1.67
N LEU A 67 -4.51 -6.99 -1.19
CA LEU A 67 -5.42 -6.19 -0.35
C LEU A 67 -6.71 -5.82 -1.09
N ILE A 68 -6.62 -5.43 -2.36
CA ILE A 68 -7.77 -5.05 -3.20
C ILE A 68 -8.68 -6.26 -3.45
N ILE A 69 -8.13 -7.46 -3.57
CA ILE A 69 -8.90 -8.68 -3.77
C ILE A 69 -9.51 -9.16 -2.46
N THR A 70 -8.71 -9.30 -1.42
CA THR A 70 -9.14 -9.89 -0.14
C THR A 70 -10.10 -8.99 0.64
N GLY A 71 -9.93 -7.67 0.57
CA GLY A 71 -10.77 -6.72 1.28
C GLY A 71 -12.26 -6.81 0.91
N PRO A 72 -12.63 -6.58 -0.36
CA PRO A 72 -14.02 -6.69 -0.81
C PRO A 72 -14.59 -8.10 -0.63
N LEU A 73 -13.77 -9.13 -0.84
CA LEU A 73 -14.19 -10.53 -0.70
C LEU A 73 -14.59 -10.84 0.75
N MET A 74 -13.82 -10.37 1.73
CA MET A 74 -14.17 -10.52 3.16
C MET A 74 -15.45 -9.75 3.52
N VAL A 75 -15.63 -8.54 3.00
CA VAL A 75 -16.85 -7.75 3.21
C VAL A 75 -18.07 -8.49 2.65
N TRP A 76 -17.95 -9.05 1.46
CA TRP A 76 -19.04 -9.80 0.84
C TRP A 76 -19.39 -11.06 1.62
N LEU A 77 -18.39 -11.85 2.01
CA LEU A 77 -18.60 -13.14 2.69
C LEU A 77 -19.09 -12.97 4.14
N ARG A 78 -18.64 -11.92 4.85
CA ARG A 78 -18.98 -11.73 6.27
C ARG A 78 -20.22 -10.87 6.48
N PHE A 79 -20.47 -9.87 5.63
CA PHE A 79 -21.55 -8.89 5.80
C PHE A 79 -22.63 -8.96 4.70
N GLY A 80 -22.47 -9.85 3.72
CA GLY A 80 -23.42 -9.96 2.60
C GLY A 80 -23.43 -8.74 1.67
N GLY A 81 -22.42 -7.88 1.77
CA GLY A 81 -22.29 -6.64 0.99
C GLY A 81 -22.06 -5.41 1.88
N THR A 82 -22.26 -4.22 1.29
CA THR A 82 -21.93 -2.93 1.94
C THR A 82 -23.09 -2.29 2.70
N GLY A 83 -24.28 -2.88 2.68
CA GLY A 83 -25.53 -2.28 3.20
C GLY A 83 -25.57 -2.07 4.72
N GLY A 84 -24.73 -2.76 5.48
CA GLY A 84 -24.63 -2.64 6.94
C GLY A 84 -23.39 -1.90 7.44
N LEU A 85 -22.57 -1.36 6.53
CA LEU A 85 -21.31 -0.73 6.88
C LEU A 85 -21.49 0.76 7.19
N ASN A 86 -20.78 1.25 8.21
CA ASN A 86 -20.82 2.65 8.62
C ASN A 86 -20.08 3.59 7.64
N HIS A 87 -20.21 4.90 7.85
CA HIS A 87 -19.57 5.91 7.00
C HIS A 87 -18.03 5.81 6.94
N TRP A 88 -17.37 5.27 7.97
CA TRP A 88 -15.92 5.08 8.00
C TRP A 88 -15.43 4.12 6.92
N PHE A 89 -16.27 3.18 6.50
CA PHE A 89 -15.96 2.31 5.36
C PHE A 89 -15.76 3.12 4.08
N TRP A 90 -16.63 4.08 3.81
CA TRP A 90 -16.54 4.93 2.61
C TRP A 90 -15.36 5.88 2.67
N VAL A 91 -15.05 6.44 3.86
CA VAL A 91 -13.83 7.23 4.08
C VAL A 91 -12.59 6.40 3.75
N LYS A 92 -12.55 5.15 4.23
CA LYS A 92 -11.47 4.22 3.91
C LYS A 92 -11.33 3.96 2.40
N MET A 93 -12.44 3.80 1.67
CA MET A 93 -12.41 3.60 0.21
C MET A 93 -11.80 4.81 -0.52
N VAL A 94 -12.19 6.03 -0.15
CA VAL A 94 -11.60 7.26 -0.70
C VAL A 94 -10.09 7.33 -0.41
N LEU A 95 -9.68 7.04 0.81
CA LEU A 95 -8.26 7.03 1.20
C LEU A 95 -7.45 6.00 0.40
N ILE A 96 -8.01 4.82 0.12
CA ILE A 96 -7.37 3.79 -0.72
C ILE A 96 -7.17 4.32 -2.14
N VAL A 97 -8.16 4.98 -2.72
CA VAL A 97 -8.04 5.58 -4.07
C VAL A 97 -6.96 6.65 -4.09
N LEU A 98 -6.93 7.55 -3.10
CA LEU A 98 -5.90 8.59 -2.99
C LEU A 98 -4.50 7.97 -2.81
N MET A 99 -4.39 6.92 -2.01
CA MET A 99 -3.14 6.18 -1.83
C MET A 99 -2.66 5.53 -3.14
N LEU A 100 -3.55 4.93 -3.93
CA LEU A 100 -3.23 4.36 -5.24
C LEU A 100 -2.71 5.42 -6.22
N ILE A 101 -3.36 6.59 -6.25
CA ILE A 101 -2.90 7.72 -7.07
C ILE A 101 -1.49 8.15 -6.63
N ALA A 102 -1.26 8.30 -5.33
CA ALA A 102 0.04 8.69 -4.78
C ALA A 102 1.13 7.66 -5.13
N ILE A 103 0.84 6.35 -5.05
CA ILE A 103 1.77 5.26 -5.42
C ILE A 103 2.13 5.34 -6.91
N ILE A 104 1.15 5.57 -7.79
CA ILE A 104 1.39 5.70 -9.23
C ILE A 104 2.26 6.92 -9.54
N LEU A 105 1.98 8.05 -8.90
CA LEU A 105 2.75 9.29 -9.09
C LEU A 105 4.18 9.13 -8.57
N ALA A 106 4.35 8.52 -7.39
CA ALA A 106 5.66 8.22 -6.82
C ALA A 106 6.48 7.30 -7.73
N GLY A 107 5.88 6.22 -8.25
CA GLY A 107 6.53 5.30 -9.17
C GLY A 107 7.02 6.00 -10.44
N ARG A 108 6.14 6.73 -11.10
CA ARG A 108 6.51 7.49 -12.33
C ARG A 108 7.62 8.51 -12.10
N ALA A 109 7.60 9.20 -10.95
CA ALA A 109 8.65 10.16 -10.61
C ALA A 109 9.97 9.46 -10.28
N THR A 110 9.94 8.30 -9.61
CA THR A 110 11.12 7.48 -9.34
C THR A 110 11.74 6.95 -10.63
N ASP A 111 10.93 6.47 -11.58
CA ASP A 111 11.43 5.98 -12.87
C ASP A 111 12.12 7.10 -13.68
N LYS A 112 11.56 8.32 -13.66
CA LYS A 112 12.21 9.50 -14.28
C LYS A 112 13.53 9.83 -13.60
N ALA A 113 13.59 9.81 -12.28
CA ALA A 113 14.82 10.07 -11.53
C ALA A 113 15.89 9.00 -11.83
N ALA A 114 15.52 7.73 -11.90
CA ALA A 114 16.41 6.64 -12.27
C ALA A 114 16.94 6.75 -13.71
N ALA A 115 16.15 7.34 -14.62
CA ALA A 115 16.55 7.63 -16.00
C ALA A 115 17.45 8.89 -16.14
N GLY A 116 17.78 9.56 -15.01
CA GLY A 116 18.69 10.70 -14.99
C GLY A 116 18.04 12.05 -14.66
N ASP A 117 16.71 12.16 -14.64
CA ASP A 117 16.00 13.37 -14.23
C ASP A 117 15.91 13.46 -12.68
N MET A 118 17.03 13.81 -12.05
CA MET A 118 17.09 13.95 -10.59
C MET A 118 16.14 15.02 -10.04
N ALA A 119 15.66 15.96 -10.87
CA ALA A 119 14.65 16.95 -10.45
C ALA A 119 13.27 16.32 -10.15
N ALA A 120 13.02 15.10 -10.62
CA ALA A 120 11.81 14.35 -10.29
C ALA A 120 11.84 13.72 -8.89
N LEU A 121 13.01 13.56 -8.27
CA LEU A 121 13.18 12.84 -7.00
C LEU A 121 12.42 13.47 -5.80
N PRO A 122 12.39 14.82 -5.62
CA PRO A 122 11.59 15.43 -4.56
C PRO A 122 10.08 15.13 -4.70
N ARG A 123 9.58 15.05 -5.94
CA ARG A 123 8.18 14.69 -6.22
C ARG A 123 7.91 13.23 -5.88
N ALA A 124 8.85 12.33 -6.19
CA ALA A 124 8.77 10.92 -5.83
C ALA A 124 8.70 10.74 -4.31
N ASN A 125 9.56 11.44 -3.56
CA ASN A 125 9.61 11.38 -2.11
C ASN A 125 8.33 11.95 -1.47
N LEU A 126 7.82 13.08 -1.97
CA LEU A 126 6.57 13.68 -1.48
C LEU A 126 5.38 12.76 -1.72
N ALA A 127 5.23 12.22 -2.92
CA ALA A 127 4.15 11.29 -3.25
C ALA A 127 4.27 9.99 -2.45
N GLY A 128 5.48 9.48 -2.21
CA GLY A 128 5.73 8.33 -1.35
C GLY A 128 5.33 8.59 0.11
N ALA A 129 5.68 9.76 0.65
CA ALA A 129 5.27 10.17 1.99
C ALA A 129 3.74 10.33 2.11
N ALA A 130 3.09 10.89 1.09
CA ALA A 130 1.64 10.97 1.03
C ALA A 130 0.98 9.58 1.03
N ALA A 131 1.51 8.64 0.27
CA ALA A 131 1.03 7.25 0.25
C ALA A 131 1.16 6.59 1.64
N SER A 132 2.29 6.80 2.34
CA SER A 132 2.51 6.30 3.70
C SER A 132 1.51 6.91 4.70
N GLY A 133 1.26 8.20 4.61
CA GLY A 133 0.25 8.90 5.44
C GLY A 133 -1.16 8.36 5.18
N CYS A 134 -1.54 8.16 3.91
CA CYS A 134 -2.81 7.54 3.56
C CYS A 134 -2.93 6.13 4.13
N LEU A 135 -1.87 5.32 4.11
CA LEU A 135 -1.88 3.98 4.68
C LEU A 135 -2.20 4.00 6.19
N VAL A 136 -1.57 4.89 6.95
CA VAL A 136 -1.86 5.05 8.39
C VAL A 136 -3.33 5.39 8.61
N LEU A 137 -3.88 6.33 7.83
CA LEU A 137 -5.29 6.71 7.90
C LEU A 137 -6.23 5.58 7.48
N VAL A 138 -5.86 4.78 6.47
CA VAL A 138 -6.61 3.58 6.05
C VAL A 138 -6.69 2.56 7.19
N VAL A 139 -5.59 2.31 7.89
CA VAL A 139 -5.56 1.39 9.04
C VAL A 139 -6.42 1.93 10.17
N LEU A 140 -6.30 3.22 10.50
CA LEU A 140 -7.13 3.86 11.53
C LEU A 140 -8.62 3.78 11.21
N THR A 141 -9.01 4.13 9.99
CA THR A 141 -10.42 4.05 9.55
C THR A 141 -10.93 2.61 9.49
N ALA A 142 -10.06 1.63 9.22
CA ALA A 142 -10.42 0.22 9.31
C ALA A 142 -10.78 -0.18 10.74
N VAL A 143 -10.02 0.24 11.74
CA VAL A 143 -10.34 0.01 13.15
C VAL A 143 -11.69 0.65 13.50
N LEU A 144 -11.92 1.91 13.11
CA LEU A 144 -13.19 2.62 13.36
C LEU A 144 -14.40 2.04 12.60
N THR A 145 -14.16 1.32 11.50
CA THR A 145 -15.23 0.65 10.76
C THR A 145 -15.77 -0.57 11.48
N PHE A 146 -14.90 -1.28 12.20
CA PHE A 146 -15.22 -2.57 12.82
C PHE A 146 -15.27 -2.52 14.37
N SER A 147 -15.09 -1.34 14.98
CA SER A 147 -15.35 -1.08 16.41
C SER A 147 -16.82 -0.72 16.63
#